data_ac02bc59a8dac37eeee933d7d94970ca
#
_entry.id   ac02bc59a8dac37eeee933d7d94970ca
#
_cell.length_a   1.000
_cell.length_b   1.000
_cell.length_c   1.000
_cell.angle_alpha   90.00
_cell.angle_beta   90.00
_cell.angle_gamma   90.00
#
_symmetry.space_group_name_H-M   'P 1'
#
loop_
_entity.id
_entity.type
_entity.pdbx_description
1 polymer ?
#
loop_
_entity_poly.entity_id
_entity_poly.type
_entity_poly.pdbx_seq_one_letter_code
_entity_poly.pdbx_strand_id
1 'polypeptide(L)'
;AYNPKFNPNTFRYFVYKDFLEKHLNLIKNVFVTDVSDVTLIKNPFIESYFIENPTAIFCGDEPKILDNDWMKSHSFHFRKTIKEYADYEEKFKNASLLNCGIIGGEITIFFDFVQKLCDIHKNYNSENKTAFTGDMGAFNYLARTQFNNQLIHGKPVNTIFKEYENKRLDCWFRHK
;
A
#
# COMPACT_ATOMS: atom_id res chain seq x y z
N ALA A 1 1.69 -22.21 1.50
CA ALA A 1 0.38 -22.42 2.16
C ALA A 1 0.00 -21.23 3.01
N TYR A 2 -1.28 -20.89 3.10
CA TYR A 2 -1.79 -19.80 3.93
C TYR A 2 -1.41 -20.01 5.41
N ASN A 3 -0.88 -18.96 6.04
CA ASN A 3 -0.57 -18.98 7.46
C ASN A 3 -1.75 -18.37 8.25
N PRO A 4 -2.47 -19.16 9.06
CA PRO A 4 -3.67 -18.70 9.77
C PRO A 4 -3.37 -17.69 10.90
N LYS A 5 -2.10 -17.41 11.18
CA LYS A 5 -1.72 -16.31 12.11
C LYS A 5 -2.02 -14.93 11.55
N PHE A 6 -2.16 -14.81 10.23
CA PHE A 6 -2.42 -13.54 9.56
C PHE A 6 -3.80 -13.54 8.92
N ASN A 7 -4.44 -12.38 8.90
CA ASN A 7 -5.61 -12.14 8.08
C ASN A 7 -5.23 -12.22 6.58
N PRO A 8 -6.13 -12.63 5.68
CA PRO A 8 -5.86 -12.67 4.24
C PRO A 8 -5.33 -11.36 3.65
N ASN A 9 -5.84 -10.20 4.10
CA ASN A 9 -5.39 -8.89 3.62
C ASN A 9 -3.92 -8.60 4.00
N THR A 10 -3.47 -9.10 5.15
CA THR A 10 -2.06 -9.05 5.56
C THR A 10 -1.25 -10.13 4.86
N PHE A 11 -1.78 -11.36 4.76
CA PHE A 11 -1.04 -12.49 4.23
C PHE A 11 -0.66 -12.33 2.76
N ARG A 12 -1.42 -11.55 1.98
CA ARG A 12 -1.10 -11.25 0.57
C ARG A 12 0.32 -10.71 0.38
N TYR A 13 0.84 -9.90 1.31
CA TYR A 13 2.20 -9.36 1.21
C TYR A 13 3.28 -10.44 1.29
N PHE A 14 3.07 -11.48 2.09
CA PHE A 14 3.98 -12.63 2.13
C PHE A 14 3.95 -13.41 0.82
N VAL A 15 2.77 -13.53 0.20
CA VAL A 15 2.64 -14.16 -1.12
C VAL A 15 3.34 -13.33 -2.19
N TYR A 16 3.19 -12.00 -2.16
CA TYR A 16 3.91 -11.12 -3.08
C TYR A 16 5.42 -11.25 -2.89
N LYS A 17 5.90 -11.20 -1.64
CA LYS A 17 7.32 -11.38 -1.34
C LYS A 17 7.87 -12.70 -1.91
N ASP A 18 7.22 -13.81 -1.59
CA ASP A 18 7.65 -15.15 -2.03
C ASP A 18 7.64 -15.29 -3.57
N PHE A 19 6.68 -14.69 -4.24
CA PHE A 19 6.60 -14.68 -5.70
C PHE A 19 7.71 -13.81 -6.31
N LEU A 20 7.85 -12.59 -5.83
CA LEU A 20 8.83 -11.64 -6.35
C LEU A 20 10.25 -12.13 -6.15
N GLU A 21 10.58 -12.68 -4.98
CA GLU A 21 11.91 -13.22 -4.67
C GLU A 21 12.37 -14.27 -5.70
N LYS A 22 11.44 -15.08 -6.20
CA LYS A 22 11.70 -16.10 -7.24
C LYS A 22 11.84 -15.52 -8.66
N HIS A 23 11.37 -14.29 -8.89
CA HIS A 23 11.24 -13.72 -10.23
C HIS A 23 11.93 -12.36 -10.38
N LEU A 24 12.77 -11.94 -9.42
CA LEU A 24 13.44 -10.63 -9.43
C LEU A 24 14.18 -10.36 -10.75
N ASN A 25 14.83 -11.36 -11.31
CA ASN A 25 15.59 -11.22 -12.56
C ASN A 25 14.72 -11.19 -13.82
N LEU A 26 13.43 -11.47 -13.71
CA LEU A 26 12.49 -11.54 -14.84
C LEU A 26 11.52 -10.36 -14.88
N ILE A 27 11.34 -9.68 -13.75
CA ILE A 27 10.36 -8.59 -13.60
C ILE A 27 11.14 -7.27 -13.48
N LYS A 28 10.83 -6.30 -14.34
CA LYS A 28 11.39 -4.96 -14.24
C LYS A 28 10.49 -4.02 -13.44
N ASN A 29 9.20 -4.05 -13.72
CA ASN A 29 8.20 -3.19 -13.11
C ASN A 29 6.99 -4.02 -12.68
N VAL A 30 6.31 -3.61 -11.61
CA VAL A 30 5.17 -4.36 -11.07
C VAL A 30 4.12 -3.42 -10.50
N PHE A 31 2.87 -3.78 -10.72
CA PHE A 31 1.73 -3.32 -9.91
C PHE A 31 0.97 -4.55 -9.40
N VAL A 32 0.58 -4.50 -8.15
CA VAL A 32 -0.39 -5.42 -7.53
C VAL A 32 -1.65 -4.63 -7.22
N THR A 33 -2.80 -5.25 -7.47
CA THR A 33 -4.10 -4.58 -7.31
C THR A 33 -5.10 -5.51 -6.63
N ASP A 34 -6.08 -4.93 -5.98
CA ASP A 34 -7.27 -5.67 -5.56
C ASP A 34 -8.03 -6.15 -6.80
N VAL A 35 -8.51 -7.40 -6.77
CA VAL A 35 -9.07 -8.06 -7.98
C VAL A 35 -10.50 -7.59 -8.26
N SER A 36 -11.27 -7.28 -7.22
CA SER A 36 -12.72 -7.07 -7.34
C SER A 36 -13.12 -5.62 -7.66
N ASP A 37 -12.32 -4.65 -7.26
CA ASP A 37 -12.70 -3.24 -7.26
C ASP A 37 -11.69 -2.30 -7.94
N VAL A 38 -10.59 -2.84 -8.46
CA VAL A 38 -9.61 -2.10 -9.26
C VAL A 38 -9.68 -2.50 -10.72
N THR A 39 -9.77 -1.51 -11.61
CA THR A 39 -9.76 -1.71 -13.08
C THR A 39 -8.60 -0.93 -13.69
N LEU A 40 -7.79 -1.59 -14.51
CA LEU A 40 -6.75 -0.94 -15.30
C LEU A 40 -7.39 -0.09 -16.41
N ILE A 41 -7.07 1.21 -16.47
CA ILE A 41 -7.52 2.16 -17.50
C ILE A 41 -6.42 2.37 -18.53
N LYS A 42 -5.19 2.60 -18.06
CA LYS A 42 -4.00 2.81 -18.89
C LYS A 42 -2.86 1.92 -18.42
N ASN A 43 -1.98 1.55 -19.33
CA ASN A 43 -0.75 0.88 -18.98
C ASN A 43 0.23 1.87 -18.31
N PRO A 44 0.48 1.79 -17.00
CA PRO A 44 1.37 2.74 -16.32
C PRO A 44 2.81 2.66 -16.81
N PHE A 45 3.27 1.50 -17.27
CA PHE A 45 4.66 1.24 -17.63
C PHE A 45 5.17 1.99 -18.86
N ILE A 46 4.26 2.54 -19.66
CA ILE A 46 4.60 3.35 -20.86
C ILE A 46 4.35 4.86 -20.62
N GLU A 47 3.81 5.24 -19.48
CA GLU A 47 3.56 6.63 -19.13
C GLU A 47 4.86 7.32 -18.69
N SER A 48 5.14 8.52 -19.22
CA SER A 48 6.35 9.29 -18.90
C SER A 48 6.51 9.51 -17.40
N TYR A 49 5.42 9.80 -16.72
CA TYR A 49 5.44 10.02 -15.27
C TYR A 49 5.92 8.81 -14.46
N PHE A 50 5.61 7.59 -14.90
CA PHE A 50 6.17 6.37 -14.31
C PHE A 50 7.67 6.23 -14.62
N ILE A 51 8.03 6.42 -15.89
CA ILE A 51 9.40 6.22 -16.40
C ILE A 51 10.38 7.22 -15.74
N GLU A 52 9.95 8.46 -15.52
CA GLU A 52 10.73 9.53 -14.92
C GLU A 52 10.91 9.39 -13.39
N ASN A 53 10.15 8.50 -12.76
CA ASN A 53 10.19 8.25 -11.31
C ASN A 53 10.56 6.79 -10.97
N PRO A 54 11.74 6.30 -11.38
CA PRO A 54 12.11 4.88 -11.24
C PRO A 54 12.32 4.42 -9.79
N THR A 55 12.49 5.35 -8.86
CA THR A 55 12.65 5.05 -7.43
C THR A 55 11.39 5.27 -6.61
N ALA A 56 10.25 5.52 -7.28
CA ALA A 56 9.00 5.78 -6.58
C ALA A 56 8.26 4.50 -6.21
N ILE A 57 7.57 4.55 -5.07
CA ILE A 57 6.46 3.67 -4.73
C ILE A 57 5.19 4.40 -5.13
N PHE A 58 4.46 3.83 -6.06
CA PHE A 58 3.15 4.31 -6.49
C PHE A 58 2.06 3.56 -5.74
N CYS A 59 1.10 4.27 -5.17
CA CYS A 59 -0.04 3.62 -4.51
C CYS A 59 -1.33 4.41 -4.68
N GLY A 60 -2.45 3.75 -4.40
CA GLY A 60 -3.74 4.41 -4.30
C GLY A 60 -3.83 5.31 -3.06
N ASP A 61 -4.81 6.22 -3.09
CA ASP A 61 -5.22 6.98 -1.91
C ASP A 61 -6.75 7.06 -1.82
N GLU A 62 -7.22 7.52 -0.68
CA GLU A 62 -8.63 7.77 -0.39
C GLU A 62 -8.86 9.27 -0.18
N PRO A 63 -10.09 9.78 -0.43
CA PRO A 63 -10.45 11.17 -0.16
C PRO A 63 -10.66 11.42 1.34
N LYS A 64 -9.68 11.02 2.13
CA LYS A 64 -9.63 11.13 3.59
C LYS A 64 -8.22 11.47 4.04
N ILE A 65 -8.11 12.03 5.22
CA ILE A 65 -6.80 12.18 5.91
C ILE A 65 -6.53 10.98 6.81
N LEU A 66 -5.27 10.82 7.20
CA LEU A 66 -4.83 9.74 8.06
C LEU A 66 -5.53 9.78 9.43
N ASP A 67 -5.74 10.97 10.00
CA ASP A 67 -6.47 11.14 11.26
C ASP A 67 -7.98 11.00 11.09
N ASN A 68 -8.45 9.77 11.09
CA ASN A 68 -9.87 9.44 11.07
C ASN A 68 -10.18 8.24 11.97
N ASP A 69 -11.45 8.10 12.39
CA ASP A 69 -11.85 7.10 13.37
C ASP A 69 -11.67 5.67 12.87
N TRP A 70 -11.84 5.45 11.56
CA TRP A 70 -11.61 4.14 10.96
C TRP A 70 -10.14 3.72 11.11
N MET A 71 -9.20 4.61 10.76
CA MET A 71 -7.76 4.36 10.93
C MET A 71 -7.38 4.19 12.40
N LYS A 72 -7.94 4.99 13.29
CA LYS A 72 -7.71 4.86 14.75
C LYS A 72 -8.08 3.48 15.26
N SER A 73 -9.20 2.95 14.81
CA SER A 73 -9.64 1.60 15.20
C SER A 73 -8.77 0.50 14.58
N HIS A 74 -8.35 0.66 13.33
CA HIS A 74 -7.54 -0.32 12.60
C HIS A 74 -6.05 -0.29 12.99
N SER A 75 -5.58 0.81 13.56
CA SER A 75 -4.19 1.00 14.01
C SER A 75 -3.97 0.75 15.49
N PHE A 76 -5.03 0.48 16.23
CA PHE A 76 -4.99 0.38 17.71
C PHE A 76 -3.93 -0.60 18.21
N HIS A 77 -3.72 -1.71 17.52
CA HIS A 77 -2.72 -2.71 17.87
C HIS A 77 -1.29 -2.13 17.76
N PHE A 78 -0.99 -1.41 16.68
CA PHE A 78 0.35 -0.85 16.44
C PHE A 78 0.74 0.23 17.46
N ARG A 79 -0.20 1.02 17.96
CA ARG A 79 0.06 1.99 19.04
C ARG A 79 0.58 1.35 20.32
N LYS A 80 0.26 0.06 20.54
CA LYS A 80 0.72 -0.70 21.69
C LYS A 80 2.05 -1.40 21.47
N THR A 81 2.38 -1.70 20.20
CA THR A 81 3.48 -2.58 19.85
C THR A 81 4.65 -1.84 19.20
N ILE A 82 4.40 -0.72 18.52
CA ILE A 82 5.44 0.11 17.90
C ILE A 82 5.57 1.40 18.71
N LYS A 83 6.73 1.59 19.33
CA LYS A 83 7.00 2.72 20.23
C LYS A 83 6.75 4.09 19.58
N GLU A 84 7.18 4.25 18.34
CA GLU A 84 7.13 5.53 17.59
C GLU A 84 5.82 5.72 16.82
N TYR A 85 4.83 4.83 16.99
CA TYR A 85 3.59 4.88 16.19
C TYR A 85 2.76 6.13 16.46
N ALA A 86 2.69 6.56 17.72
CA ALA A 86 1.97 7.78 18.11
C ALA A 86 2.60 9.05 17.52
N ASP A 87 3.94 9.12 17.50
CA ASP A 87 4.67 10.24 16.89
C ASP A 87 4.45 10.30 15.38
N TYR A 88 4.42 9.13 14.73
CA TYR A 88 4.07 9.02 13.33
C TYR A 88 2.66 9.54 13.05
N GLU A 89 1.66 9.11 13.82
CA GLU A 89 0.26 9.55 13.66
C GLU A 89 0.13 11.06 13.83
N GLU A 90 0.76 11.64 14.82
CA GLU A 90 0.74 13.10 15.03
C GLU A 90 1.44 13.84 13.89
N LYS A 91 2.59 13.35 13.44
CA LYS A 91 3.35 13.96 12.34
C LYS A 91 2.59 13.98 11.02
N PHE A 92 1.84 12.91 10.72
CA PHE A 92 1.19 12.70 9.43
C PHE A 92 -0.35 12.81 9.50
N LYS A 93 -0.93 13.29 10.59
CA LYS A 93 -2.38 13.35 10.81
C LYS A 93 -3.18 13.97 9.66
N ASN A 94 -2.63 15.00 9.01
CA ASN A 94 -3.25 15.70 7.90
C ASN A 94 -2.86 15.16 6.51
N ALA A 95 -2.03 14.13 6.45
CA ALA A 95 -1.65 13.52 5.18
C ALA A 95 -2.81 12.71 4.60
N SER A 96 -2.87 12.59 3.27
CA SER A 96 -3.85 11.73 2.60
C SER A 96 -3.72 10.30 3.08
N LEU A 97 -4.84 9.66 3.32
CA LEU A 97 -4.91 8.24 3.63
C LEU A 97 -4.53 7.43 2.40
N LEU A 98 -3.43 6.69 2.49
CA LEU A 98 -3.00 5.80 1.42
C LEU A 98 -3.83 4.53 1.43
N ASN A 99 -4.17 4.04 0.23
CA ASN A 99 -4.91 2.81 0.04
C ASN A 99 -4.00 1.73 -0.55
N CYS A 100 -4.02 0.54 0.03
CA CYS A 100 -3.17 -0.58 -0.36
C CYS A 100 -3.78 -1.50 -1.44
N GLY A 101 -4.91 -1.11 -2.02
CA GLY A 101 -5.54 -1.83 -3.14
C GLY A 101 -4.85 -1.62 -4.49
N ILE A 102 -3.94 -0.65 -4.59
CA ILE A 102 -3.08 -0.40 -5.75
C ILE A 102 -1.70 -0.06 -5.22
N ILE A 103 -0.70 -0.87 -5.53
CA ILE A 103 0.69 -0.61 -5.12
C ILE A 103 1.62 -1.07 -6.24
N GLY A 104 2.63 -0.28 -6.59
CA GLY A 104 3.60 -0.67 -7.60
C GLY A 104 4.84 0.20 -7.65
N GLY A 105 5.72 -0.13 -8.59
CA GLY A 105 6.98 0.56 -8.81
C GLY A 105 7.94 -0.28 -9.65
N GLU A 106 9.18 0.18 -9.74
CA GLU A 106 10.29 -0.64 -10.23
C GLU A 106 10.53 -1.78 -9.23
N ILE A 107 10.95 -2.94 -9.73
CA ILE A 107 10.99 -4.17 -8.93
C ILE A 107 11.83 -4.06 -7.66
N THR A 108 12.96 -3.35 -7.72
CA THR A 108 13.89 -3.27 -6.58
C THR A 108 13.28 -2.49 -5.41
N ILE A 109 12.73 -1.31 -5.69
CA ILE A 109 12.08 -0.48 -4.66
C ILE A 109 10.79 -1.13 -4.14
N PHE A 110 10.02 -1.75 -5.04
CA PHE A 110 8.79 -2.44 -4.66
C PHE A 110 9.07 -3.66 -3.79
N PHE A 111 10.09 -4.46 -4.12
CA PHE A 111 10.46 -5.62 -3.32
C PHE A 111 10.96 -5.22 -1.92
N ASP A 112 11.80 -4.18 -1.82
CA ASP A 112 12.24 -3.63 -0.52
C ASP A 112 11.05 -3.17 0.32
N PHE A 113 10.08 -2.47 -0.29
CA PHE A 113 8.85 -2.05 0.38
C PHE A 113 8.05 -3.24 0.91
N VAL A 114 7.79 -4.24 0.07
CA VAL A 114 7.02 -5.44 0.45
C VAL A 114 7.74 -6.24 1.53
N GLN A 115 9.06 -6.37 1.45
CA GLN A 115 9.87 -7.06 2.46
C GLN A 115 9.74 -6.39 3.83
N LYS A 116 9.92 -5.07 3.89
CA LYS A 116 9.78 -4.30 5.14
C LYS A 116 8.36 -4.34 5.69
N LEU A 117 7.35 -4.34 4.83
CA LEU A 117 5.95 -4.49 5.24
C LEU A 117 5.69 -5.88 5.87
N CYS A 118 6.25 -6.94 5.29
CA CYS A 118 6.22 -8.28 5.88
C CYS A 118 6.89 -8.32 7.26
N ASP A 119 8.01 -7.60 7.43
CA ASP A 119 8.74 -7.56 8.70
C ASP A 119 7.92 -6.81 9.78
N ILE A 120 7.24 -5.72 9.42
CA ILE A 120 6.31 -5.05 10.34
C ILE A 120 5.21 -6.02 10.80
N HIS A 121 4.59 -6.75 9.87
CA HIS A 121 3.54 -7.69 10.22
C HIS A 121 4.07 -8.87 11.07
N LYS A 122 5.24 -9.40 10.78
CA LYS A 122 5.85 -10.45 11.59
C LYS A 122 6.12 -10.02 13.02
N ASN A 123 6.68 -8.82 13.16
CA ASN A 123 7.17 -8.35 14.46
C ASN A 123 6.06 -7.77 15.33
N TYR A 124 5.04 -7.16 14.73
CA TYR A 124 4.06 -6.36 15.45
C TYR A 124 2.60 -6.75 15.23
N ASN A 125 2.31 -7.69 14.33
CA ASN A 125 0.95 -8.08 13.96
C ASN A 125 0.69 -9.59 13.90
N SER A 126 1.68 -10.42 14.25
CA SER A 126 1.61 -11.89 14.09
C SER A 126 0.54 -12.57 14.94
N GLU A 127 0.09 -11.95 16.02
CA GLU A 127 -0.94 -12.48 16.92
C GLU A 127 -2.32 -11.90 16.70
N ASN A 128 -2.43 -10.90 15.83
CA ASN A 128 -3.69 -10.25 15.54
C ASN A 128 -4.50 -11.04 14.51
N LYS A 129 -5.46 -11.83 14.97
CA LYS A 129 -6.32 -12.69 14.16
C LYS A 129 -7.65 -12.07 13.76
N THR A 130 -7.89 -10.80 14.10
CA THR A 130 -9.18 -10.16 13.79
C THR A 130 -9.28 -9.81 12.31
N ALA A 131 -10.51 -9.65 11.81
CA ALA A 131 -10.76 -9.23 10.42
C ALA A 131 -10.16 -7.84 10.11
N PHE A 132 -9.98 -7.02 11.13
CA PHE A 132 -9.37 -5.69 11.04
C PHE A 132 -7.94 -5.76 11.56
N THR A 133 -7.01 -6.07 10.70
CA THR A 133 -5.66 -6.48 11.10
C THR A 133 -4.61 -5.43 10.93
N GLY A 134 -5.01 -4.20 10.66
CA GLY A 134 -4.06 -3.12 10.50
C GLY A 134 -3.19 -3.21 9.24
N ASP A 135 -3.64 -3.89 8.18
CA ASP A 135 -2.94 -3.87 6.89
C ASP A 135 -2.73 -2.44 6.40
N MET A 136 -3.78 -1.62 6.41
CA MET A 136 -3.70 -0.19 6.11
C MET A 136 -2.85 0.58 7.13
N GLY A 137 -2.90 0.19 8.41
CA GLY A 137 -2.09 0.80 9.47
C GLY A 137 -0.61 0.57 9.25
N ALA A 138 -0.19 -0.66 8.98
CA ALA A 138 1.20 -1.00 8.68
C ALA A 138 1.67 -0.35 7.37
N PHE A 139 0.81 -0.37 6.33
CA PHE A 139 1.11 0.21 5.03
C PHE A 139 1.38 1.72 5.13
N ASN A 140 0.45 2.48 5.71
CA ASN A 140 0.61 3.92 5.87
C ASN A 140 1.81 4.27 6.75
N TYR A 141 2.03 3.53 7.84
CA TYR A 141 3.19 3.70 8.72
C TYR A 141 4.50 3.54 7.94
N LEU A 142 4.68 2.42 7.24
CA LEU A 142 5.88 2.18 6.46
C LEU A 142 6.09 3.22 5.36
N ALA A 143 5.05 3.48 4.55
CA ALA A 143 5.11 4.40 3.43
C ALA A 143 5.51 5.81 3.89
N ARG A 144 4.91 6.31 4.96
CA ARG A 144 5.17 7.66 5.46
C ARG A 144 6.46 7.79 6.25
N THR A 145 6.90 6.75 6.97
CA THR A 145 8.13 6.85 7.80
C THR A 145 9.39 6.54 7.03
N GLN A 146 9.36 5.61 6.08
CA GLN A 146 10.57 5.16 5.39
C GLN A 146 10.62 5.52 3.90
N PHE A 147 9.46 5.69 3.24
CA PHE A 147 9.38 5.93 1.81
C PHE A 147 8.73 7.27 1.44
N ASN A 148 8.49 8.15 2.39
CA ASN A 148 7.71 9.38 2.16
C ASN A 148 8.25 10.25 1.01
N ASN A 149 9.57 10.32 0.84
CA ASN A 149 10.20 11.09 -0.25
C ASN A 149 10.14 10.38 -1.61
N GLN A 150 9.76 9.11 -1.64
CA GLN A 150 9.66 8.28 -2.84
C GLN A 150 8.19 7.92 -3.14
N LEU A 151 7.26 8.44 -2.34
CA LEU A 151 5.87 8.06 -2.40
C LEU A 151 5.11 8.94 -3.40
N ILE A 152 4.44 8.29 -4.34
CA ILE A 152 3.52 8.94 -5.31
C ILE A 152 2.15 8.28 -5.18
N HIS A 153 1.12 9.09 -4.95
CA HIS A 153 -0.24 8.60 -4.77
C HIS A 153 -1.28 9.55 -5.38
N GLY A 154 -2.52 9.10 -5.48
CA GLY A 154 -3.58 9.85 -6.13
C GLY A 154 -3.37 9.94 -7.65
N LYS A 155 -3.74 11.04 -8.27
CA LYS A 155 -3.53 11.24 -9.71
C LYS A 155 -2.03 11.30 -10.05
N PRO A 156 -1.53 10.59 -11.08
CA PRO A 156 -2.28 9.81 -12.08
C PRO A 156 -2.53 8.34 -11.71
N VAL A 157 -2.16 7.89 -10.49
CA VAL A 157 -2.23 6.47 -10.13
C VAL A 157 -3.67 5.98 -10.11
N ASN A 158 -4.53 6.63 -9.33
CA ASN A 158 -5.92 6.20 -9.19
C ASN A 158 -6.94 7.33 -9.37
N THR A 159 -8.16 6.95 -9.75
CA THR A 159 -9.35 7.79 -9.63
C THR A 159 -9.71 7.99 -8.16
N ILE A 160 -10.61 8.91 -7.86
CA ILE A 160 -11.08 9.11 -6.47
C ILE A 160 -11.77 7.81 -6.00
N PHE A 161 -11.28 7.25 -4.91
CA PHE A 161 -11.78 6.01 -4.33
C PHE A 161 -13.27 6.12 -3.99
N LYS A 162 -14.07 5.14 -4.45
CA LYS A 162 -15.53 5.06 -4.27
C LYS A 162 -16.38 6.13 -4.98
N GLU A 163 -15.78 7.01 -5.79
CA GLU A 163 -16.56 7.99 -6.58
C GLU A 163 -17.03 7.44 -7.94
N TYR A 164 -16.69 6.20 -8.28
CA TYR A 164 -17.13 5.51 -9.50
C TYR A 164 -16.96 6.33 -10.79
N GLU A 165 -15.85 7.04 -10.93
CA GLU A 165 -15.55 7.93 -12.07
C GLU A 165 -15.38 7.16 -13.40
N ASN A 166 -16.48 6.56 -13.87
CA ASN A 166 -16.45 5.61 -14.99
C ASN A 166 -15.98 6.20 -16.34
N LYS A 167 -16.06 7.51 -16.50
CA LYS A 167 -15.64 8.24 -17.72
C LYS A 167 -14.24 8.84 -17.61
N ARG A 168 -13.62 8.76 -16.45
CA ARG A 168 -12.31 9.34 -16.24
C ARG A 168 -11.21 8.48 -16.88
N LEU A 169 -10.36 9.10 -17.69
CA LEU A 169 -9.30 8.45 -18.48
C LEU A 169 -7.90 9.02 -18.20
N ASP A 170 -7.75 9.92 -17.23
CA ASP A 170 -6.48 10.57 -16.89
C ASP A 170 -5.74 9.93 -15.70
N CYS A 171 -6.21 8.76 -15.27
CA CYS A 171 -5.56 7.91 -14.27
C CYS A 171 -5.21 6.54 -14.84
N TRP A 172 -4.29 5.84 -14.20
CA TRP A 172 -3.89 4.50 -14.59
C TRP A 172 -4.90 3.44 -14.15
N PHE A 173 -5.43 3.62 -12.95
CA PHE A 173 -6.37 2.68 -12.35
C PHE A 173 -7.65 3.39 -11.91
N ARG A 174 -8.77 2.70 -12.08
CA ARG A 174 -10.04 3.05 -11.44
C ARG A 174 -10.19 2.19 -10.19
N HIS A 175 -10.39 2.85 -9.05
CA HIS A 175 -10.64 2.18 -7.77
C HIS A 175 -12.09 2.48 -7.34
N LYS A 176 -12.93 1.42 -7.27
CA LYS A 176 -14.36 1.52 -6.97
C LYS A 176 -14.63 1.50 -5.48
#